data_256154789603b59c01713317a5709fc1
#
_entry.id   256154789603b59c01713317a5709fc1
#
_cell.length_a   1.000
_cell.length_b   1.000
_cell.length_c   1.000
_cell.angle_alpha   90.00
_cell.angle_beta   90.00
_cell.angle_gamma   90.00
#
_symmetry.space_group_name_H-M   'P 1'
#
loop_
_entity.id
_entity.type
_entity.pdbx_description
1 polymer ?
#
loop_
_entity_poly.entity_id
_entity_poly.type
_entity_poly.pdbx_seq_one_letter_code
_entity_poly.pdbx_strand_id
1 'polypeptide(L)'
;MTAIEFVFLTPVLFFMIFATVQFGLYLFADHVAQAAAQAGARKARDQADVDPTGWSDTATSTARTYIEQLGPKLLTGGRIKPVQPDPVTVGVQVAGDVPTIFPGLHFHVRELSQGPVERFVADTPGD
;
A
#
# COMPACT_ATOMS: atom_id res chain seq x y z
N MET A 1 -14.18 43.23 -9.99
CA MET A 1 -14.53 41.93 -10.57
C MET A 1 -15.93 42.00 -11.14
N THR A 2 -16.09 41.72 -12.41
CA THR A 2 -17.41 41.73 -13.05
C THR A 2 -18.16 40.43 -12.76
N ALA A 3 -19.50 40.43 -12.81
CA ALA A 3 -20.32 39.24 -12.62
C ALA A 3 -19.97 38.12 -13.62
N ILE A 4 -19.56 38.48 -14.82
CA ILE A 4 -19.13 37.54 -15.86
C ILE A 4 -17.81 36.83 -15.46
N GLU A 5 -16.84 37.55 -14.96
CA GLU A 5 -15.59 36.98 -14.47
C GLU A 5 -15.83 35.99 -13.30
N PHE A 6 -16.72 36.32 -12.38
CA PHE A 6 -17.11 35.45 -11.28
C PHE A 6 -17.74 34.15 -11.79
N VAL A 7 -18.61 34.20 -12.79
CA VAL A 7 -19.25 33.02 -13.37
C VAL A 7 -18.23 32.09 -14.01
N PHE A 8 -17.17 32.62 -14.64
CA PHE A 8 -16.10 31.80 -15.22
C PHE A 8 -15.10 31.29 -14.19
N LEU A 9 -14.80 32.10 -13.18
CA LEU A 9 -13.81 31.70 -12.13
C LEU A 9 -14.37 30.67 -11.14
N THR A 10 -15.65 30.71 -10.86
CA THR A 10 -16.28 29.80 -9.88
C THR A 10 -16.11 28.33 -10.26
N PRO A 11 -16.41 27.84 -11.46
CA PRO A 11 -16.19 26.44 -11.79
C PRO A 11 -14.70 26.05 -11.79
N VAL A 12 -13.81 26.96 -12.15
CA VAL A 12 -12.36 26.71 -12.08
C VAL A 12 -11.92 26.52 -10.63
N LEU A 13 -12.39 27.38 -9.73
CA LEU A 13 -12.10 27.27 -8.30
C LEU A 13 -12.60 25.95 -7.72
N PHE A 14 -13.83 25.56 -8.00
CA PHE A 14 -14.37 24.26 -7.56
C PHE A 14 -13.56 23.10 -8.11
N PHE A 15 -13.20 23.15 -9.39
CA PHE A 15 -12.37 22.10 -9.99
C PHE A 15 -11.01 21.99 -9.29
N MET A 16 -10.37 23.10 -8.96
CA MET A 16 -9.09 23.11 -8.23
C MET A 16 -9.21 22.51 -6.82
N ILE A 17 -10.30 22.85 -6.11
CA ILE A 17 -10.57 22.31 -4.78
C ILE A 17 -10.74 20.79 -4.86
N PHE A 18 -11.60 20.30 -5.75
CA PHE A 18 -11.84 18.87 -5.90
C PHE A 18 -10.60 18.12 -6.38
N ALA A 19 -9.81 18.70 -7.28
CA ALA A 19 -8.55 18.12 -7.73
C ALA A 19 -7.55 17.97 -6.57
N THR A 20 -7.48 18.96 -5.69
CA THR A 20 -6.63 18.91 -4.50
C THR A 20 -7.06 17.81 -3.53
N VAL A 21 -8.36 17.69 -3.30
CA VAL A 21 -8.93 16.62 -2.44
C VAL A 21 -8.66 15.25 -3.06
N GLN A 22 -8.87 15.09 -4.37
CA GLN A 22 -8.60 13.84 -5.07
C GLN A 22 -7.12 13.44 -4.99
N PHE A 23 -6.23 14.41 -5.15
CA PHE A 23 -4.80 14.18 -5.00
C PHE A 23 -4.44 13.73 -3.57
N GLY A 24 -5.05 14.35 -2.55
CA GLY A 24 -4.90 13.93 -1.16
C GLY A 24 -5.37 12.49 -0.93
N LEU A 25 -6.52 12.11 -1.47
CA LEU A 25 -7.03 10.74 -1.39
C LEU A 25 -6.08 9.73 -2.05
N TYR A 26 -5.50 10.09 -3.19
CA TYR A 26 -4.50 9.26 -3.87
C TYR A 26 -3.27 9.05 -3.01
N LEU A 27 -2.69 10.12 -2.44
CA LEU A 27 -1.51 10.03 -1.59
C LEU A 27 -1.78 9.18 -0.34
N PHE A 28 -2.93 9.34 0.28
CA PHE A 28 -3.32 8.54 1.44
C PHE A 28 -3.43 7.06 1.10
N ALA A 29 -4.10 6.73 0.01
CA ALA A 29 -4.22 5.34 -0.46
C ALA A 29 -2.85 4.72 -0.75
N ASP A 30 -1.97 5.49 -1.38
CA ASP A 30 -0.60 5.06 -1.68
C ASP A 30 0.20 4.81 -0.39
N HIS A 31 0.12 5.69 0.59
CA HIS A 31 0.77 5.50 1.89
C HIS A 31 0.24 4.29 2.66
N VAL A 32 -1.05 4.03 2.62
CA VAL A 32 -1.65 2.82 3.23
C VAL A 32 -1.12 1.57 2.55
N ALA A 33 -1.10 1.55 1.22
CA ALA A 33 -0.56 0.42 0.46
C ALA A 33 0.93 0.19 0.76
N GLN A 34 1.72 1.25 0.83
CA GLN A 34 3.14 1.20 1.15
C GLN A 34 3.39 0.66 2.56
N ALA A 35 2.67 1.18 3.56
CA ALA A 35 2.79 0.72 4.95
C ALA A 35 2.41 -0.76 5.09
N ALA A 36 1.33 -1.18 4.45
CA ALA A 36 0.89 -2.57 4.44
C ALA A 36 1.91 -3.49 3.77
N ALA A 37 2.46 -3.08 2.61
CA ALA A 37 3.47 -3.84 1.90
C ALA A 37 4.76 -3.99 2.73
N GLN A 38 5.20 -2.92 3.40
CA GLN A 38 6.38 -2.95 4.27
C GLN A 38 6.17 -3.86 5.49
N ALA A 39 5.02 -3.79 6.13
CA ALA A 39 4.70 -4.62 7.28
C ALA A 39 4.62 -6.11 6.90
N GLY A 40 3.96 -6.42 5.79
CA GLY A 40 3.88 -7.77 5.25
C GLY A 40 5.25 -8.31 4.84
N ALA A 41 6.06 -7.51 4.17
CA ALA A 41 7.42 -7.89 3.75
C ALA A 41 8.33 -8.15 4.94
N ARG A 42 8.23 -7.35 6.01
CA ARG A 42 8.99 -7.58 7.24
C ARG A 42 8.65 -8.94 7.84
N LYS A 43 7.35 -9.25 7.94
CA LYS A 43 6.90 -10.57 8.41
C LYS A 43 7.35 -11.71 7.51
N ALA A 44 7.30 -11.52 6.19
CA ALA A 44 7.81 -12.50 5.24
C ALA A 44 9.29 -12.81 5.47
N ARG A 45 10.11 -11.79 5.66
CA ARG A 45 11.56 -11.94 5.89
C ARG A 45 11.87 -12.65 7.19
N ASP A 46 11.14 -12.35 8.27
CA ASP A 46 11.30 -13.00 9.58
C ASP A 46 10.90 -14.48 9.54
N GLN A 47 9.92 -14.84 8.75
CA GLN A 47 9.27 -16.15 8.82
C GLN A 47 9.70 -17.13 7.73
N ALA A 48 10.21 -16.66 6.60
CA ALA A 48 10.46 -17.52 5.44
C ALA A 48 11.47 -18.63 5.68
N ASP A 49 12.45 -18.43 6.57
CA ASP A 49 13.43 -19.45 6.94
C ASP A 49 12.86 -20.45 7.97
N VAL A 50 12.03 -19.98 8.89
CA VAL A 50 11.45 -20.77 9.98
C VAL A 50 10.25 -21.59 9.52
N ASP A 51 9.41 -21.01 8.68
CA ASP A 51 8.21 -21.64 8.12
C ASP A 51 8.12 -21.41 6.62
N PRO A 52 8.84 -22.20 5.81
CA PRO A 52 8.89 -22.03 4.36
C PRO A 52 7.56 -22.16 3.64
N THR A 53 6.56 -22.80 4.28
CA THR A 53 5.25 -23.04 3.68
C THR A 53 4.18 -22.06 4.17
N GLY A 54 4.30 -21.51 5.37
CA GLY A 54 3.29 -20.66 6.00
C GLY A 54 3.61 -19.17 6.02
N TRP A 55 4.83 -18.76 5.66
CA TRP A 55 5.23 -17.35 5.71
C TRP A 55 4.34 -16.44 4.83
N SER A 56 3.91 -16.95 3.69
CA SER A 56 3.09 -16.17 2.74
C SER A 56 1.72 -15.81 3.32
N ASP A 57 1.10 -16.74 4.04
CA ASP A 57 -0.20 -16.51 4.69
C ASP A 57 -0.06 -15.52 5.84
N THR A 58 1.00 -15.65 6.64
CA THR A 58 1.29 -14.72 7.74
C THR A 58 1.59 -13.32 7.23
N ALA A 59 2.38 -13.20 6.18
CA ALA A 59 2.70 -11.92 5.55
C ALA A 59 1.47 -11.25 4.95
N THR A 60 0.63 -12.00 4.24
CA THR A 60 -0.63 -11.52 3.66
C THR A 60 -1.60 -11.06 4.74
N SER A 61 -1.76 -11.84 5.80
CA SER A 61 -2.60 -11.52 6.95
C SER A 61 -2.14 -10.23 7.65
N THR A 62 -0.83 -10.07 7.84
CA THR A 62 -0.24 -8.85 8.43
C THR A 62 -0.52 -7.62 7.56
N ALA A 63 -0.30 -7.71 6.26
CA ALA A 63 -0.58 -6.61 5.33
C ALA A 63 -2.07 -6.24 5.35
N ARG A 64 -2.95 -7.21 5.36
CA ARG A 64 -4.41 -6.99 5.42
C ARG A 64 -4.81 -6.27 6.71
N THR A 65 -4.27 -6.68 7.84
CA THR A 65 -4.52 -6.04 9.14
C THR A 65 -4.12 -4.56 9.11
N TYR A 66 -2.99 -4.23 8.49
CA TYR A 66 -2.55 -2.83 8.33
C TYR A 66 -3.53 -2.01 7.49
N ILE A 67 -4.03 -2.55 6.38
CA ILE A 67 -5.04 -1.87 5.56
C ILE A 67 -6.31 -1.60 6.38
N GLU A 68 -6.78 -2.59 7.14
CA GLU A 68 -7.99 -2.48 7.96
C GLU A 68 -7.83 -1.46 9.09
N GLN A 69 -6.63 -1.35 9.66
CA GLN A 69 -6.35 -0.39 10.74
C GLN A 69 -6.12 1.03 10.24
N LEU A 70 -5.44 1.21 9.12
CA LEU A 70 -5.02 2.52 8.63
C LEU A 70 -6.05 3.18 7.73
N GLY A 71 -6.76 2.42 6.91
CA GLY A 71 -7.68 3.05 5.98
C GLY A 71 -8.50 2.08 5.14
N PRO A 72 -9.47 1.38 5.72
CA PRO A 72 -10.31 0.44 4.98
C PRO A 72 -11.16 1.13 3.91
N LYS A 73 -11.44 2.43 4.07
CA LYS A 73 -12.18 3.27 3.10
C LYS A 73 -11.27 4.07 2.16
N LEU A 74 -9.98 4.17 2.47
CA LEU A 74 -9.00 4.93 1.68
C LEU A 74 -8.31 4.05 0.64
N LEU A 75 -8.24 2.76 0.87
CA LEU A 75 -7.74 1.76 -0.08
C LEU A 75 -8.79 0.66 -0.20
N THR A 76 -9.53 0.67 -1.30
CA THR A 76 -10.60 -0.29 -1.55
C THR A 76 -10.16 -1.39 -2.51
N GLY A 77 -10.81 -2.54 -2.48
CA GLY A 77 -10.50 -3.66 -3.35
C GLY A 77 -9.07 -4.18 -3.19
N GLY A 78 -8.53 -4.11 -1.97
CA GLY A 78 -7.15 -4.45 -1.69
C GLY A 78 -6.76 -5.86 -2.13
N ARG A 79 -5.76 -5.96 -3.00
CA ARG A 79 -5.16 -7.20 -3.46
C ARG A 79 -3.76 -7.30 -2.89
N ILE A 80 -3.52 -8.37 -2.15
CA ILE A 80 -2.24 -8.63 -1.50
C ILE A 80 -1.64 -9.88 -2.12
N LYS A 81 -0.43 -9.75 -2.63
CA LYS A 81 0.27 -10.85 -3.29
C LYS A 81 1.64 -11.05 -2.63
N PRO A 82 1.90 -12.21 -2.01
CA PRO A 82 3.23 -12.56 -1.59
C PRO A 82 4.12 -12.77 -2.82
N VAL A 83 5.37 -12.36 -2.74
CA VAL A 83 6.34 -12.47 -3.82
C VAL A 83 7.62 -13.12 -3.33
N GLN A 84 8.18 -13.99 -4.15
CA GLN A 84 9.47 -14.64 -3.93
C GLN A 84 10.20 -14.73 -5.26
N PRO A 85 10.87 -13.66 -5.69
CA PRO A 85 11.56 -13.64 -6.99
C PRO A 85 12.74 -14.61 -7.08
N ASP A 86 13.33 -14.92 -5.92
CA ASP A 86 14.42 -15.88 -5.80
C ASP A 86 14.38 -16.57 -4.41
N PRO A 87 15.15 -17.65 -4.18
CA PRO A 87 15.08 -18.41 -2.93
C PRO A 87 15.48 -17.64 -1.66
N VAL A 88 16.15 -16.49 -1.81
CA VAL A 88 16.65 -15.69 -0.68
C VAL A 88 15.96 -14.35 -0.53
N THR A 89 15.02 -14.03 -1.42
CA THR A 89 14.28 -12.75 -1.40
C THR A 89 12.78 -13.00 -1.30
N VAL A 90 12.15 -12.39 -0.33
CA VAL A 90 10.69 -12.49 -0.12
C VAL A 90 10.10 -11.10 0.10
N GLY A 91 8.83 -10.97 -0.18
CA GLY A 91 8.14 -9.71 0.03
C GLY A 91 6.63 -9.80 -0.20
N VAL A 92 6.02 -8.63 -0.24
CA VAL A 92 4.58 -8.49 -0.45
C VAL A 92 4.31 -7.31 -1.39
N GLN A 93 3.43 -7.55 -2.34
CA GLN A 93 2.86 -6.53 -3.19
C GLN A 93 1.44 -6.23 -2.73
N VAL A 94 1.14 -4.94 -2.54
CA VAL A 94 -0.20 -4.46 -2.20
C VAL A 94 -0.68 -3.56 -3.32
N ALA A 95 -1.86 -3.84 -3.83
CA ALA A 95 -2.55 -3.03 -4.84
C ALA A 95 -3.97 -2.76 -4.39
N GLY A 96 -4.54 -1.67 -4.83
CA GLY A 96 -5.92 -1.33 -4.51
C GLY A 96 -6.39 -0.12 -5.28
N ASP A 97 -7.64 0.21 -5.06
CA ASP A 97 -8.33 1.30 -5.74
C ASP A 97 -8.44 2.51 -4.80
N VAL A 98 -8.24 3.68 -5.36
CA VAL A 98 -8.37 4.96 -4.66
C VAL A 98 -9.82 5.42 -4.76
N PRO A 99 -10.47 5.83 -3.64
CA PRO A 99 -11.79 6.46 -3.72
C PRO A 99 -11.75 7.70 -4.60
N THR A 100 -12.72 7.83 -5.51
CA THR A 100 -12.78 8.97 -6.41
C THR A 100 -14.02 9.82 -6.16
N ILE A 101 -13.83 11.14 -6.21
CA ILE A 101 -14.92 12.12 -6.17
C ILE A 101 -15.37 12.54 -7.57
N PHE A 102 -14.61 12.15 -8.60
CA PHE A 102 -14.97 12.39 -10.01
C PHE A 102 -15.59 11.14 -10.62
N PRO A 103 -16.83 11.22 -11.11
CA PRO A 103 -17.47 10.09 -11.80
C PRO A 103 -16.69 9.71 -13.06
N GLY A 104 -16.49 8.39 -13.27
CA GLY A 104 -15.81 7.86 -14.44
C GLY A 104 -14.30 7.84 -14.40
N LEU A 105 -13.68 8.40 -13.35
CA LEU A 105 -12.23 8.28 -13.14
C LEU A 105 -11.93 7.14 -12.17
N HIS A 106 -10.91 6.36 -12.52
CA HIS A 106 -10.45 5.24 -11.71
C HIS A 106 -8.96 5.39 -11.46
N PHE A 107 -8.58 5.43 -10.20
CA PHE A 107 -7.18 5.50 -9.78
C PHE A 107 -6.80 4.25 -9.00
N HIS A 108 -5.64 3.73 -9.31
CA HIS A 108 -5.08 2.54 -8.67
C HIS A 108 -3.73 2.86 -8.06
N VAL A 109 -3.42 2.22 -6.96
CA VAL A 109 -2.09 2.25 -6.35
C VAL A 109 -1.53 0.84 -6.27
N ARG A 110 -0.22 0.73 -6.38
CA ARG A 110 0.50 -0.53 -6.26
C ARG A 110 1.84 -0.26 -5.60
N GLU A 111 2.09 -0.98 -4.53
CA GLU A 111 3.34 -0.90 -3.79
C GLU A 111 3.93 -2.29 -3.59
N LEU A 112 5.23 -2.40 -3.80
CA LEU A 112 6.00 -3.61 -3.59
C LEU A 112 7.07 -3.35 -2.56
N SER A 113 7.14 -4.22 -1.56
CA SER A 113 8.24 -4.25 -0.60
C SER A 113 8.81 -5.67 -0.53
N GLN A 114 10.11 -5.79 -0.68
CA GLN A 114 10.80 -7.07 -0.65
C GLN A 114 12.22 -6.89 -0.12
N GLY A 115 12.80 -7.98 0.37
CA GLY A 115 14.16 -7.97 0.86
C GLY A 115 14.66 -9.38 1.17
N PRO A 116 15.92 -9.50 1.59
CA PRO A 116 16.52 -10.79 1.89
C PRO A 116 15.82 -11.47 3.07
N VAL A 117 15.72 -12.79 2.99
CA VAL A 117 15.26 -13.63 4.11
C VAL A 117 16.21 -13.47 5.27
N GLU A 118 15.68 -13.21 6.45
CA GLU A 118 16.47 -13.13 7.66
C GLU A 118 16.71 -14.53 8.21
N ARG A 119 17.99 -14.92 8.25
CA ARG A 119 18.41 -16.21 8.81
C ARG A 119 18.99 -15.98 10.18
N PHE A 120 18.39 -16.61 11.17
CA PHE A 120 18.95 -16.64 12.50
C PHE A 120 20.09 -17.67 12.53
N VAL A 121 21.33 -17.19 12.48
CA VAL A 121 22.49 -18.00 12.81
C VAL A 121 22.61 -17.95 14.33
N ALA A 122 22.44 -19.10 14.99
CA ALA A 122 22.72 -19.21 16.41
C ALA A 122 24.19 -18.85 16.64
N ASP A 123 24.46 -17.87 17.50
CA ASP A 123 25.80 -17.58 17.97
C ASP A 123 26.34 -18.86 18.62
N THR A 124 27.23 -19.53 17.94
CA THR A 124 28.05 -20.57 18.58
C THR A 124 28.90 -19.82 19.58
N PRO A 125 28.83 -20.13 20.88
CA PRO A 125 29.79 -19.57 21.83
C PRO A 125 31.16 -19.92 21.33
N GLY A 126 31.93 -18.90 21.00
CA GLY A 126 33.22 -19.04 20.35
C GLY A 126 34.18 -19.86 21.17
N ASP A 127 34.97 -20.62 20.48
CA ASP A 127 36.17 -21.25 20.97
C ASP A 127 37.17 -20.22 21.54
#